data_850e6b5bc6f2410e07959d2ab2bbba54
#
_entry.id   850e6b5bc6f2410e07959d2ab2bbba54
#
_cell.length_a   1.000
_cell.length_b   1.000
_cell.length_c   1.000
_cell.angle_alpha   90.00
_cell.angle_beta   90.00
_cell.angle_gamma   90.00
#
_symmetry.space_group_name_H-M   'P 1'
#
loop_
_entity.id
_entity.type
_entity.pdbx_description
1 polymer ?
#
loop_
_entity_poly.entity_id
_entity_poly.type
_entity_poly.pdbx_seq_one_letter_code
_entity_poly.pdbx_strand_id
1 'polypeptide(L)'
;VSDPFQLSLGGAPFGASPSFVDLLRAEHPDAVPVARGEGPPFPVPHGTTILGLKFADGIVMAGDRRATSGNLIADAKIRKVFAADSLSAIAIAGAAGQAVEMVKLFQLELEHYEKITGDRLSLEGKANRLAQMIRGNFPLAMQGLVVVPLFGGYDERREEGRIFYYDATGGRWEEDDYQTTGSGGQPAKNSLKKRWKPGLSRDDALRVAAEALIDAAEDDAATGGPDLARRIWPVMVVVTSAGSSDVPEAEVTAAVDAVVAERGGAA
;
A
#
# COMPACT_ATOMS: atom_id res chain seq x y z
N VAL A 1 -31.19 -35.64 30.70
CA VAL A 1 -30.68 -35.12 29.38
C VAL A 1 -30.49 -33.64 29.56
N SER A 2 -29.25 -33.24 29.92
CA SER A 2 -28.85 -31.84 30.15
C SER A 2 -28.58 -31.21 28.80
N ASP A 3 -29.20 -30.06 28.59
CA ASP A 3 -29.05 -29.18 27.41
C ASP A 3 -27.62 -28.61 27.35
N PRO A 4 -26.84 -28.81 26.27
CA PRO A 4 -25.44 -28.36 26.19
C PRO A 4 -25.28 -26.86 25.84
N PHE A 5 -26.38 -26.05 25.84
CA PHE A 5 -26.33 -24.63 25.49
C PHE A 5 -26.74 -23.67 26.62
N GLN A 6 -26.51 -24.01 27.89
CA GLN A 6 -26.58 -22.99 28.94
C GLN A 6 -25.26 -22.20 28.99
N LEU A 7 -25.21 -21.08 28.25
CA LEU A 7 -24.25 -20.00 28.48
C LEU A 7 -24.54 -19.40 29.87
N SER A 8 -23.81 -19.80 30.87
CA SER A 8 -23.80 -19.14 32.19
C SER A 8 -23.12 -17.78 32.01
N LEU A 9 -23.89 -16.74 31.86
CA LEU A 9 -23.42 -15.37 32.01
C LEU A 9 -23.20 -15.16 33.50
N GLY A 10 -21.99 -15.50 34.00
CA GLY A 10 -21.54 -15.18 35.36
C GLY A 10 -21.73 -13.70 35.63
N GLY A 11 -22.45 -13.35 36.67
CA GLY A 11 -22.92 -12.01 37.00
C GLY A 11 -21.80 -11.00 37.22
N ALA A 12 -21.43 -10.33 36.17
CA ALA A 12 -20.72 -9.06 36.26
C ALA A 12 -21.75 -7.93 36.44
N PRO A 13 -21.52 -6.97 37.36
CA PRO A 13 -22.45 -5.85 37.56
C PRO A 13 -22.62 -5.06 36.28
N PHE A 14 -23.88 -4.83 35.89
CA PHE A 14 -24.25 -3.94 34.80
C PHE A 14 -23.64 -2.56 35.02
N GLY A 15 -22.61 -2.21 34.25
CA GLY A 15 -21.97 -0.88 34.36
C GLY A 15 -20.59 -0.77 33.68
N ALA A 16 -19.91 -1.87 33.43
CA ALA A 16 -18.69 -1.84 32.62
C ALA A 16 -19.04 -2.16 31.17
N SER A 17 -18.61 -1.34 30.23
CA SER A 17 -18.74 -1.62 28.79
C SER A 17 -18.09 -2.97 28.51
N PRO A 18 -18.81 -3.99 28.03
CA PRO A 18 -18.24 -5.32 27.84
C PRO A 18 -17.27 -5.25 26.66
N SER A 19 -15.99 -5.04 26.96
CA SER A 19 -14.92 -5.22 25.99
C SER A 19 -14.83 -6.72 25.70
N PHE A 20 -14.94 -7.12 24.44
CA PHE A 20 -14.70 -8.51 24.01
C PHE A 20 -13.34 -9.03 24.50
N VAL A 21 -12.34 -8.15 24.58
CA VAL A 21 -11.00 -8.50 25.10
C VAL A 21 -11.04 -8.81 26.60
N ASP A 22 -11.87 -8.11 27.38
CA ASP A 22 -11.99 -8.38 28.83
C ASP A 22 -12.77 -9.67 29.09
N LEU A 23 -13.78 -9.95 28.28
CA LEU A 23 -14.47 -11.25 28.31
C LEU A 23 -13.50 -12.40 27.92
N LEU A 24 -12.71 -12.21 26.88
CA LEU A 24 -11.73 -13.19 26.42
C LEU A 24 -10.66 -13.44 27.51
N ARG A 25 -10.21 -12.40 28.21
CA ARG A 25 -9.27 -12.54 29.33
C ARG A 25 -9.86 -13.31 30.52
N ALA A 26 -11.15 -13.12 30.77
CA ALA A 26 -11.84 -13.78 31.89
C ALA A 26 -12.12 -15.26 31.59
N GLU A 27 -12.58 -15.59 30.39
CA GLU A 27 -13.05 -16.94 30.05
C GLU A 27 -11.94 -17.81 29.39
N HIS A 28 -11.05 -17.18 28.63
CA HIS A 28 -9.98 -17.85 27.89
C HIS A 28 -8.66 -17.05 27.93
N PRO A 29 -8.02 -16.94 29.11
CA PRO A 29 -6.77 -16.18 29.26
C PRO A 29 -5.65 -16.64 28.32
N ASP A 30 -5.62 -17.92 27.97
CA ASP A 30 -4.64 -18.50 27.05
C ASP A 30 -4.88 -18.09 25.55
N ALA A 31 -6.08 -17.63 25.23
CA ALA A 31 -6.42 -17.16 23.88
C ALA A 31 -6.11 -15.67 23.67
N VAL A 32 -5.82 -14.93 24.74
CA VAL A 32 -5.39 -13.54 24.64
C VAL A 32 -3.92 -13.54 24.21
N PRO A 33 -3.57 -12.91 23.07
CA PRO A 33 -2.18 -12.77 22.68
C PRO A 33 -1.42 -12.03 23.77
N VAL A 34 -0.57 -12.72 24.51
CA VAL A 34 0.34 -12.08 25.46
C VAL A 34 1.41 -11.40 24.61
N ALA A 35 1.54 -10.09 24.74
CA ALA A 35 2.72 -9.40 24.24
C ALA A 35 3.94 -10.01 24.94
N ARG A 36 4.61 -10.93 24.26
CA ARG A 36 5.83 -11.56 24.78
C ARG A 36 6.96 -10.54 24.66
N GLY A 37 7.35 -10.02 25.80
CA GLY A 37 8.68 -9.46 26.01
C GLY A 37 8.79 -7.96 25.83
N GLU A 38 9.15 -7.30 26.92
CA GLU A 38 9.88 -6.05 26.92
C GLU A 38 11.31 -6.27 26.37
N GLY A 39 11.40 -6.63 25.09
CA GLY A 39 12.64 -6.46 24.35
C GLY A 39 12.61 -5.07 23.71
N PRO A 40 13.75 -4.38 23.52
CA PRO A 40 13.75 -3.15 22.74
C PRO A 40 13.10 -3.47 21.40
N PRO A 41 12.14 -2.64 20.93
CA PRO A 41 11.49 -2.88 19.65
C PRO A 41 12.60 -2.95 18.60
N PHE A 42 12.65 -4.06 17.86
CA PHE A 42 13.53 -4.11 16.68
C PHE A 42 13.14 -2.93 15.79
N PRO A 43 14.09 -2.05 15.44
CA PRO A 43 13.80 -0.95 14.55
C PRO A 43 13.42 -1.54 13.18
N VAL A 44 12.13 -1.67 12.95
CA VAL A 44 11.62 -2.11 11.64
C VAL A 44 11.72 -0.92 10.70
N PRO A 45 12.34 -1.06 9.52
CA PRO A 45 12.39 0.01 8.53
C PRO A 45 10.97 0.43 8.13
N HIS A 46 10.61 1.70 8.34
CA HIS A 46 9.25 2.20 8.12
C HIS A 46 9.14 3.37 7.16
N GLY A 47 10.26 3.87 6.63
CA GLY A 47 10.23 4.98 5.68
C GLY A 47 9.67 4.54 4.33
N THR A 48 8.55 5.14 3.90
CA THR A 48 7.92 4.79 2.63
C THR A 48 6.92 5.86 2.25
N THR A 49 6.90 6.23 0.96
CA THR A 49 5.76 6.89 0.35
C THR A 49 5.39 6.18 -0.93
N ILE A 50 4.14 5.76 -1.00
CA ILE A 50 3.53 5.19 -2.19
C ILE A 50 2.24 5.93 -2.52
N LEU A 51 1.92 5.98 -3.79
CA LEU A 51 0.70 6.59 -4.29
C LEU A 51 0.13 5.82 -5.49
N GLY A 52 -1.15 5.99 -5.70
CA GLY A 52 -1.86 5.59 -6.92
C GLY A 52 -2.76 6.72 -7.37
N LEU A 53 -2.84 6.98 -8.67
CA LEU A 53 -3.73 7.96 -9.24
C LEU A 53 -4.33 7.47 -10.56
N LYS A 54 -5.57 7.87 -10.82
CA LYS A 54 -6.26 7.58 -12.09
C LYS A 54 -5.89 8.59 -13.14
N PHE A 55 -5.85 8.14 -14.40
CA PHE A 55 -5.75 8.98 -15.58
C PHE A 55 -6.74 8.47 -16.65
N ALA A 56 -6.81 9.11 -17.82
CA ALA A 56 -7.84 8.83 -18.83
C ALA A 56 -7.98 7.33 -19.18
N ASP A 57 -6.85 6.61 -19.32
CA ASP A 57 -6.84 5.24 -19.84
C ASP A 57 -6.55 4.17 -18.77
N GLY A 58 -6.42 4.56 -17.49
CA GLY A 58 -6.07 3.60 -16.44
C GLY A 58 -5.55 4.23 -15.15
N ILE A 59 -4.50 3.64 -14.60
CA ILE A 59 -3.87 4.09 -13.34
C ILE A 59 -2.35 4.16 -13.45
N VAL A 60 -1.77 5.06 -12.65
CA VAL A 60 -0.34 5.08 -12.32
C VAL A 60 -0.19 4.72 -10.85
N MET A 61 0.68 3.75 -10.56
CA MET A 61 1.15 3.43 -9.20
C MET A 61 2.60 3.86 -9.09
N ALA A 62 2.94 4.65 -8.06
CA ALA A 62 4.30 5.15 -7.90
C ALA A 62 4.76 5.05 -6.44
N GLY A 63 6.08 4.99 -6.25
CA GLY A 63 6.68 4.95 -4.92
C GLY A 63 8.13 5.40 -4.91
N ASP A 64 8.55 5.96 -3.78
CA ASP A 64 9.94 6.27 -3.51
C ASP A 64 10.78 5.01 -3.31
N ARG A 65 12.09 5.17 -3.17
CA ARG A 65 13.04 4.05 -3.07
C ARG A 65 13.85 4.00 -1.77
N ARG A 66 13.53 4.85 -0.80
CA ARG A 66 14.25 4.89 0.48
C ARG A 66 13.62 3.94 1.50
N ALA A 67 14.44 3.15 2.18
CA ALA A 67 14.08 2.48 3.41
C ALA A 67 14.93 3.04 4.55
N THR A 68 14.31 3.33 5.69
CA THR A 68 15.00 3.86 6.88
C THR A 68 14.91 2.88 8.04
N SER A 69 15.94 2.89 8.89
CA SER A 69 15.94 2.19 10.19
C SER A 69 16.28 3.22 11.26
N GLY A 70 15.27 3.67 11.99
CA GLY A 70 15.40 4.87 12.83
C GLY A 70 15.83 6.08 11.99
N ASN A 71 16.93 6.71 12.36
CA ASN A 71 17.47 7.89 11.67
C ASN A 71 18.46 7.57 10.53
N LEU A 72 18.69 6.28 10.24
CA LEU A 72 19.63 5.86 9.21
C LEU A 72 18.88 5.41 7.94
N ILE A 73 19.49 5.71 6.78
CA ILE A 73 19.05 5.12 5.50
C ILE A 73 19.58 3.69 5.45
N ALA A 74 18.69 2.72 5.54
CA ALA A 74 19.04 1.30 5.46
C ALA A 74 19.25 0.84 4.02
N ASP A 75 18.41 1.33 3.08
CA ASP A 75 18.53 1.09 1.64
C ASP A 75 17.98 2.31 0.88
N ALA A 76 18.65 2.68 -0.21
CA ALA A 76 18.25 3.79 -1.08
C ALA A 76 17.64 3.33 -2.42
N LYS A 77 17.56 2.00 -2.67
CA LYS A 77 17.15 1.43 -3.95
C LYS A 77 16.04 0.38 -3.83
N ILE A 78 15.36 0.30 -2.68
CA ILE A 78 14.29 -0.67 -2.48
C ILE A 78 13.15 -0.43 -3.49
N ARG A 79 12.60 -1.50 -4.02
CA ARG A 79 11.41 -1.43 -4.86
C ARG A 79 10.16 -1.58 -4.00
N LYS A 80 9.18 -0.70 -4.19
CA LYS A 80 7.93 -0.66 -3.43
C LYS A 80 6.68 -0.80 -4.29
N VAL A 81 6.82 -0.75 -5.61
CA VAL A 81 5.73 -0.86 -6.59
C VAL A 81 6.02 -2.02 -7.54
N PHE A 82 5.04 -2.89 -7.73
CA PHE A 82 5.18 -4.12 -8.50
C PHE A 82 3.93 -4.32 -9.38
N ALA A 83 4.10 -4.87 -10.57
CA ALA A 83 2.99 -5.49 -11.27
C ALA A 83 2.50 -6.69 -10.43
N ALA A 84 1.21 -6.77 -10.15
CA ALA A 84 0.64 -7.93 -9.45
C ALA A 84 0.32 -9.05 -10.45
N ASP A 85 -0.23 -8.68 -11.59
CA ASP A 85 -0.39 -9.50 -12.80
C ASP A 85 -0.45 -8.61 -14.04
N SER A 86 -0.93 -9.15 -15.16
CA SER A 86 -0.99 -8.43 -16.43
C SER A 86 -1.91 -7.20 -16.44
N LEU A 87 -2.88 -7.08 -15.51
CA LEU A 87 -3.86 -5.99 -15.47
C LEU A 87 -3.95 -5.31 -14.11
N SER A 88 -3.01 -5.58 -13.20
CA SER A 88 -3.01 -4.96 -11.89
C SER A 88 -1.60 -4.72 -11.33
N ALA A 89 -1.51 -3.77 -10.40
CA ALA A 89 -0.29 -3.40 -9.71
C ALA A 89 -0.55 -3.25 -8.21
N ILE A 90 0.49 -3.49 -7.42
CA ILE A 90 0.49 -3.34 -5.97
C ILE A 90 1.66 -2.46 -5.55
N ALA A 91 1.40 -1.50 -4.68
CA ALA A 91 2.43 -0.73 -4.00
C ALA A 91 2.35 -1.02 -2.49
N ILE A 92 3.50 -1.09 -1.83
CA ILE A 92 3.60 -1.55 -0.44
C ILE A 92 4.27 -0.51 0.45
N ALA A 93 3.67 -0.29 1.63
CA ALA A 93 4.23 0.51 2.71
C ALA A 93 4.29 -0.31 4.00
N GLY A 94 5.27 -0.05 4.86
CA GLY A 94 5.45 -0.70 6.16
C GLY A 94 6.70 -1.57 6.23
N ALA A 95 6.64 -2.68 6.96
CA ALA A 95 7.76 -3.59 7.20
C ALA A 95 8.24 -4.24 5.90
N ALA A 96 9.40 -3.80 5.38
CA ALA A 96 9.86 -4.10 4.03
C ALA A 96 9.94 -5.60 3.70
N GLY A 97 10.48 -6.42 4.61
CA GLY A 97 10.59 -7.88 4.40
C GLY A 97 9.23 -8.54 4.24
N GLN A 98 8.32 -8.30 5.19
CA GLN A 98 6.96 -8.84 5.17
C GLN A 98 6.16 -8.34 3.96
N ALA A 99 6.36 -7.08 3.58
CA ALA A 99 5.70 -6.48 2.45
C ALA A 99 6.08 -7.16 1.12
N VAL A 100 7.38 -7.43 0.91
CA VAL A 100 7.87 -8.11 -0.30
C VAL A 100 7.38 -9.57 -0.36
N GLU A 101 7.36 -10.28 0.77
CA GLU A 101 6.80 -11.63 0.84
C GLU A 101 5.30 -11.65 0.50
N MET A 102 4.54 -10.71 1.03
CA MET A 102 3.11 -10.57 0.72
C MET A 102 2.89 -10.35 -0.78
N VAL A 103 3.69 -9.51 -1.44
CA VAL A 103 3.59 -9.28 -2.88
C VAL A 103 3.86 -10.57 -3.66
N LYS A 104 4.94 -11.28 -3.35
CA LYS A 104 5.30 -12.54 -4.03
C LYS A 104 4.22 -13.60 -3.86
N LEU A 105 3.68 -13.74 -2.64
CA LEU A 105 2.61 -14.68 -2.38
C LEU A 105 1.34 -14.29 -3.13
N PHE A 106 1.00 -13.01 -3.18
CA PHE A 106 -0.16 -12.51 -3.92
C PHE A 106 -0.03 -12.78 -5.42
N GLN A 107 1.13 -12.48 -6.02
CA GLN A 107 1.42 -12.78 -7.42
C GLN A 107 1.27 -14.28 -7.73
N LEU A 108 1.85 -15.13 -6.88
CA LEU A 108 1.77 -16.59 -7.03
C LEU A 108 0.33 -17.10 -6.94
N GLU A 109 -0.48 -16.57 -6.02
CA GLU A 109 -1.89 -16.95 -5.88
C GLU A 109 -2.72 -16.53 -7.08
N LEU A 110 -2.49 -15.34 -7.65
CA LEU A 110 -3.18 -14.89 -8.86
C LEU A 110 -2.82 -15.80 -10.07
N GLU A 111 -1.54 -16.09 -10.25
CA GLU A 111 -1.07 -16.99 -11.30
C GLU A 111 -1.63 -18.41 -11.11
N HIS A 112 -1.64 -18.92 -9.90
CA HIS A 112 -2.19 -20.24 -9.58
C HIS A 112 -3.70 -20.33 -9.86
N TYR A 113 -4.45 -19.30 -9.48
CA TYR A 113 -5.88 -19.21 -9.76
C TYR A 113 -6.13 -19.27 -11.27
N GLU A 114 -5.44 -18.44 -12.07
CA GLU A 114 -5.58 -18.40 -13.53
C GLU A 114 -5.25 -19.76 -14.18
N LYS A 115 -4.19 -20.44 -13.72
CA LYS A 115 -3.79 -21.76 -14.21
C LYS A 115 -4.81 -22.86 -13.93
N ILE A 116 -5.48 -22.80 -12.77
CA ILE A 116 -6.48 -23.82 -12.40
C ILE A 116 -7.82 -23.58 -13.06
N THR A 117 -8.28 -22.32 -13.11
CA THR A 117 -9.63 -21.98 -13.59
C THR A 117 -9.67 -21.72 -15.09
N GLY A 118 -8.53 -21.41 -15.71
CA GLY A 118 -8.43 -20.94 -17.09
C GLY A 118 -8.82 -19.47 -17.29
N ASP A 119 -9.30 -18.80 -16.23
CA ASP A 119 -9.75 -17.41 -16.24
C ASP A 119 -9.03 -16.59 -15.17
N ARG A 120 -8.82 -15.29 -15.43
CA ARG A 120 -8.29 -14.37 -14.45
C ARG A 120 -9.30 -14.06 -13.36
N LEU A 121 -8.82 -13.91 -12.14
CA LEU A 121 -9.64 -13.36 -11.07
C LEU A 121 -10.05 -11.92 -11.40
N SER A 122 -11.32 -11.56 -11.20
CA SER A 122 -11.78 -10.19 -11.43
C SER A 122 -10.99 -9.20 -10.55
N LEU A 123 -10.88 -7.94 -10.97
CA LEU A 123 -10.15 -6.93 -10.19
C LEU A 123 -10.70 -6.81 -8.76
N GLU A 124 -12.02 -6.86 -8.59
CA GLU A 124 -12.69 -6.91 -7.29
C GLU A 124 -12.30 -8.15 -6.48
N GLY A 125 -12.22 -9.31 -7.13
CA GLY A 125 -11.79 -10.57 -6.52
C GLY A 125 -10.35 -10.49 -6.02
N LYS A 126 -9.44 -9.93 -6.82
CA LYS A 126 -8.03 -9.66 -6.43
C LYS A 126 -7.95 -8.76 -5.22
N ALA A 127 -8.71 -7.63 -5.24
CA ALA A 127 -8.76 -6.70 -4.12
C ALA A 127 -9.28 -7.37 -2.83
N ASN A 128 -10.30 -8.21 -2.92
CA ASN A 128 -10.81 -8.99 -1.79
C ASN A 128 -9.79 -10.03 -1.29
N ARG A 129 -9.06 -10.69 -2.21
CA ARG A 129 -8.02 -11.65 -1.83
C ARG A 129 -6.89 -10.98 -1.06
N LEU A 130 -6.44 -9.82 -1.53
CA LEU A 130 -5.42 -9.03 -0.82
C LEU A 130 -5.90 -8.62 0.59
N ALA A 131 -7.17 -8.21 0.74
CA ALA A 131 -7.77 -7.92 2.05
C ALA A 131 -7.72 -9.12 3.01
N GLN A 132 -7.93 -10.34 2.50
CA GLN A 132 -7.81 -11.57 3.31
C GLN A 132 -6.37 -11.82 3.75
N MET A 133 -5.40 -11.59 2.86
CA MET A 133 -3.98 -11.74 3.19
C MET A 133 -3.54 -10.74 4.27
N ILE A 134 -3.99 -9.48 4.18
CA ILE A 134 -3.72 -8.46 5.21
C ILE A 134 -4.32 -8.89 6.55
N ARG A 135 -5.57 -9.36 6.57
CA ARG A 135 -6.19 -9.92 7.80
C ARG A 135 -5.41 -11.08 8.39
N GLY A 136 -4.93 -11.99 7.54
CA GLY A 136 -4.07 -13.10 7.98
C GLY A 136 -2.74 -12.63 8.58
N ASN A 137 -2.23 -11.47 8.14
CA ASN A 137 -1.01 -10.86 8.66
C ASN A 137 -1.22 -10.04 9.95
N PHE A 138 -2.45 -9.87 10.43
CA PHE A 138 -2.78 -9.04 11.59
C PHE A 138 -2.00 -9.42 12.87
N PRO A 139 -1.76 -10.70 13.20
CA PRO A 139 -0.93 -11.07 14.36
C PRO A 139 0.51 -10.53 14.29
N LEU A 140 1.09 -10.42 13.09
CA LEU A 140 2.40 -9.81 12.86
C LEU A 140 2.33 -8.28 12.94
N ALA A 141 1.25 -7.69 12.45
CA ALA A 141 1.00 -6.26 12.56
C ALA A 141 0.92 -5.82 14.04
N MET A 142 0.33 -6.62 14.92
CA MET A 142 0.30 -6.38 16.37
C MET A 142 1.70 -6.42 17.02
N GLN A 143 2.69 -7.01 16.35
CA GLN A 143 4.10 -7.02 16.76
C GLN A 143 4.91 -5.90 16.11
N GLY A 144 4.26 -4.95 15.41
CA GLY A 144 4.90 -3.84 14.71
C GLY A 144 5.28 -4.14 13.25
N LEU A 145 5.05 -5.37 12.75
CA LEU A 145 5.32 -5.75 11.36
C LEU A 145 4.14 -5.40 10.45
N VAL A 146 3.74 -4.14 10.47
CA VAL A 146 2.59 -3.65 9.71
C VAL A 146 2.93 -3.56 8.22
N VAL A 147 1.99 -4.01 7.38
CA VAL A 147 2.01 -3.82 5.93
C VAL A 147 0.70 -3.19 5.50
N VAL A 148 0.79 -2.04 4.82
CA VAL A 148 -0.38 -1.32 4.27
C VAL A 148 -0.14 -1.12 2.78
N PRO A 149 -0.77 -1.94 1.93
CA PRO A 149 -0.65 -1.79 0.48
C PRO A 149 -1.64 -0.78 -0.09
N LEU A 150 -1.30 -0.28 -1.28
CA LEU A 150 -2.25 0.21 -2.28
C LEU A 150 -2.32 -0.83 -3.38
N PHE A 151 -3.51 -1.08 -3.90
CA PHE A 151 -3.73 -1.99 -5.00
C PHE A 151 -4.57 -1.30 -6.06
N GLY A 152 -4.27 -1.53 -7.32
CA GLY A 152 -5.08 -0.99 -8.39
C GLY A 152 -4.88 -1.76 -9.68
N GLY A 153 -5.76 -1.53 -10.63
CA GLY A 153 -5.70 -2.22 -11.90
C GLY A 153 -6.72 -1.67 -12.89
N TYR A 154 -6.73 -2.27 -14.06
CA TYR A 154 -7.73 -2.00 -15.08
C TYR A 154 -8.87 -3.04 -14.95
N ASP A 155 -10.08 -2.55 -14.75
CA ASP A 155 -11.29 -3.38 -14.69
C ASP A 155 -11.87 -3.54 -16.10
N GLU A 156 -11.65 -4.68 -16.72
CA GLU A 156 -12.13 -4.98 -18.09
C GLU A 156 -13.66 -4.93 -18.21
N ARG A 157 -14.41 -5.11 -17.12
CA ARG A 157 -15.88 -5.07 -17.14
C ARG A 157 -16.43 -3.66 -17.07
N ARG A 158 -15.71 -2.78 -16.36
CA ARG A 158 -16.09 -1.36 -16.24
C ARG A 158 -15.36 -0.48 -17.24
N GLU A 159 -14.36 -1.04 -17.91
CA GLU A 159 -13.49 -0.33 -18.87
C GLU A 159 -12.80 0.89 -18.25
N GLU A 160 -12.37 0.76 -16.97
CA GLU A 160 -11.75 1.86 -16.22
C GLU A 160 -10.62 1.39 -15.28
N GLY A 161 -9.74 2.32 -14.96
CA GLY A 161 -8.77 2.13 -13.88
C GLY A 161 -9.44 2.27 -12.51
N ARG A 162 -9.13 1.36 -11.55
CA ARG A 162 -9.65 1.38 -10.19
C ARG A 162 -8.52 1.27 -9.18
N ILE A 163 -8.65 1.96 -8.05
CA ILE A 163 -7.66 1.98 -6.97
C ILE A 163 -8.35 1.60 -5.66
N PHE A 164 -7.68 0.72 -4.91
CA PHE A 164 -8.14 0.26 -3.59
C PHE A 164 -7.06 0.53 -2.55
N TYR A 165 -7.48 0.96 -1.38
CA TYR A 165 -6.61 1.10 -0.23
C TYR A 165 -7.12 0.25 0.93
N TYR A 166 -6.23 -0.02 1.88
CA TYR A 166 -6.47 -0.93 2.98
C TYR A 166 -5.99 -0.34 4.29
N ASP A 167 -6.60 -0.78 5.39
CA ASP A 167 -6.02 -0.62 6.71
C ASP A 167 -5.28 -1.89 7.16
N ALA A 168 -4.62 -1.81 8.29
CA ALA A 168 -3.85 -2.92 8.85
C ALA A 168 -4.72 -4.12 9.29
N THR A 169 -6.03 -3.94 9.40
CA THR A 169 -7.00 -4.99 9.80
C THR A 169 -7.59 -5.71 8.59
N GLY A 170 -7.25 -5.27 7.37
CA GLY A 170 -7.80 -5.81 6.12
C GLY A 170 -9.14 -5.19 5.74
N GLY A 171 -9.50 -4.03 6.31
CA GLY A 171 -10.52 -3.16 5.75
C GLY A 171 -10.11 -2.69 4.36
N ARG A 172 -11.05 -2.64 3.42
CA ARG A 172 -10.81 -2.29 2.02
C ARG A 172 -11.79 -1.24 1.56
N TRP A 173 -11.28 -0.20 0.92
CA TRP A 173 -12.06 0.87 0.29
C TRP A 173 -11.58 1.12 -1.13
N GLU A 174 -12.47 1.59 -1.98
CA GLU A 174 -12.16 2.06 -3.33
C GLU A 174 -12.04 3.58 -3.33
N GLU A 175 -11.08 4.12 -4.08
CA GLU A 175 -10.88 5.56 -4.28
C GLU A 175 -11.25 5.95 -5.71
N ASP A 176 -11.94 7.08 -5.81
CA ASP A 176 -12.40 7.57 -7.10
C ASP A 176 -11.29 8.22 -7.93
N ASP A 177 -10.31 8.83 -7.28
CA ASP A 177 -9.34 9.71 -7.90
C ASP A 177 -7.88 9.24 -7.71
N TYR A 178 -7.41 9.33 -6.46
CA TYR A 178 -6.04 9.02 -6.07
C TYR A 178 -5.97 8.66 -4.58
N GLN A 179 -4.96 7.88 -4.21
CA GLN A 179 -4.67 7.57 -2.82
C GLN A 179 -3.17 7.50 -2.58
N THR A 180 -2.78 7.77 -1.34
CA THR A 180 -1.41 7.75 -0.88
C THR A 180 -1.32 7.01 0.45
N THR A 181 -0.18 6.40 0.77
CA THR A 181 0.08 5.84 2.09
C THR A 181 1.58 5.82 2.41
N GLY A 182 1.89 5.57 3.67
CA GLY A 182 3.24 5.62 4.20
C GLY A 182 3.51 6.93 4.96
N SER A 183 4.75 7.13 5.40
CA SER A 183 5.15 8.29 6.24
C SER A 183 4.95 9.63 5.54
N GLY A 184 5.34 9.73 4.26
CA GLY A 184 5.12 10.91 3.41
C GLY A 184 3.77 10.90 2.68
N GLY A 185 2.84 10.02 3.07
CA GLY A 185 1.54 9.90 2.40
C GLY A 185 0.72 11.20 2.47
N GLN A 186 0.72 11.88 3.61
CA GLN A 186 -0.07 13.12 3.76
C GLN A 186 0.48 14.27 2.89
N PRO A 187 1.78 14.59 2.87
CA PRO A 187 2.35 15.54 1.93
C PRO A 187 2.05 15.19 0.46
N ALA A 188 2.25 13.92 0.06
CA ALA A 188 1.92 13.46 -1.27
C ALA A 188 0.44 13.68 -1.62
N LYS A 189 -0.48 13.40 -0.67
CA LYS A 189 -1.92 13.63 -0.85
C LYS A 189 -2.24 15.11 -1.02
N ASN A 190 -1.58 15.97 -0.27
CA ASN A 190 -1.74 17.42 -0.39
C ASN A 190 -1.28 17.93 -1.77
N SER A 191 -0.21 17.37 -2.31
CA SER A 191 0.29 17.64 -3.65
C SER A 191 -0.72 17.20 -4.72
N LEU A 192 -1.17 15.95 -4.67
CA LEU A 192 -2.15 15.41 -5.61
C LEU A 192 -3.45 16.21 -5.60
N LYS A 193 -3.93 16.62 -4.44
CA LYS A 193 -5.15 17.44 -4.29
C LYS A 193 -5.12 18.73 -5.10
N LYS A 194 -3.94 19.30 -5.33
CA LYS A 194 -3.78 20.56 -6.06
C LYS A 194 -3.62 20.33 -7.57
N ARG A 195 -3.09 19.18 -7.98
CA ARG A 195 -2.60 18.94 -9.33
C ARG A 195 -3.38 17.90 -10.12
N TRP A 196 -3.93 16.92 -9.42
CA TRP A 196 -4.74 15.90 -10.06
C TRP A 196 -6.04 16.50 -10.62
N LYS A 197 -6.41 16.07 -11.82
CA LYS A 197 -7.68 16.42 -12.48
C LYS A 197 -8.20 15.19 -13.21
N PRO A 198 -9.53 15.03 -13.33
CA PRO A 198 -10.11 13.99 -14.17
C PRO A 198 -9.60 14.08 -15.62
N GLY A 199 -9.32 12.93 -16.21
CA GLY A 199 -8.92 12.87 -17.63
C GLY A 199 -7.48 13.31 -17.91
N LEU A 200 -6.58 13.27 -16.93
CA LEU A 200 -5.14 13.48 -17.18
C LEU A 200 -4.66 12.57 -18.31
N SER A 201 -3.76 13.08 -19.14
CA SER A 201 -2.97 12.24 -20.03
C SER A 201 -2.03 11.34 -19.24
N ARG A 202 -1.50 10.28 -19.88
CA ARG A 202 -0.49 9.41 -19.24
C ARG A 202 0.74 10.22 -18.79
N ASP A 203 1.25 11.09 -19.64
CA ASP A 203 2.46 11.87 -19.34
C ASP A 203 2.21 12.89 -18.22
N ASP A 204 1.05 13.55 -18.18
CA ASP A 204 0.67 14.41 -17.07
C ASP A 204 0.51 13.63 -15.79
N ALA A 205 -0.04 12.41 -15.84
CA ALA A 205 -0.18 11.55 -14.66
C ALA A 205 1.19 11.13 -14.09
N LEU A 206 2.16 10.80 -14.94
CA LEU A 206 3.54 10.52 -14.53
C LEU A 206 4.19 11.75 -13.89
N ARG A 207 4.00 12.93 -14.48
CA ARG A 207 4.52 14.19 -13.93
C ARG A 207 3.90 14.51 -12.57
N VAL A 208 2.59 14.42 -12.44
CA VAL A 208 1.87 14.64 -11.16
C VAL A 208 2.31 13.64 -10.09
N ALA A 209 2.53 12.38 -10.46
CA ALA A 209 3.05 11.36 -9.55
C ALA A 209 4.49 11.69 -9.08
N ALA A 210 5.37 12.10 -10.01
CA ALA A 210 6.73 12.51 -9.69
C ALA A 210 6.75 13.70 -8.74
N GLU A 211 5.93 14.72 -9.02
CA GLU A 211 5.84 15.92 -8.21
C GLU A 211 5.33 15.63 -6.80
N ALA A 212 4.33 14.77 -6.65
CA ALA A 212 3.80 14.37 -5.35
C ALA A 212 4.85 13.63 -4.49
N LEU A 213 5.72 12.81 -5.12
CA LEU A 213 6.82 12.14 -4.42
C LEU A 213 7.95 13.11 -4.05
N ILE A 214 8.21 14.13 -4.88
CA ILE A 214 9.18 15.19 -4.56
C ILE A 214 8.68 16.01 -3.37
N ASP A 215 7.43 16.48 -3.40
CA ASP A 215 6.82 17.22 -2.29
C ASP A 215 6.84 16.39 -0.99
N ALA A 216 6.56 15.09 -1.10
CA ALA A 216 6.63 14.20 0.06
C ALA A 216 8.06 14.06 0.62
N ALA A 217 9.08 14.05 -0.23
CA ALA A 217 10.47 13.94 0.20
C ALA A 217 11.01 15.23 0.82
N GLU A 218 10.41 16.39 0.52
CA GLU A 218 10.74 17.67 1.16
C GLU A 218 10.22 17.74 2.60
N ASP A 219 9.06 17.12 2.87
CA ASP A 219 8.39 17.17 4.17
C ASP A 219 8.67 15.94 5.06
N ASP A 220 9.05 14.79 4.47
CA ASP A 220 9.27 13.53 5.18
C ASP A 220 10.70 13.01 4.97
N ALA A 221 11.52 13.06 6.00
CA ALA A 221 12.91 12.57 5.98
C ALA A 221 13.02 11.06 5.63
N ALA A 222 11.97 10.29 5.86
CA ALA A 222 11.93 8.86 5.56
C ALA A 222 11.56 8.55 4.11
N THR A 223 11.07 9.55 3.36
CA THR A 223 10.80 9.47 1.92
C THR A 223 12.03 9.86 1.11
N GLY A 224 12.41 9.04 0.14
CA GLY A 224 13.51 9.32 -0.77
C GLY A 224 13.07 10.13 -1.98
N GLY A 225 13.52 11.37 -2.08
CA GLY A 225 13.41 12.15 -3.31
C GLY A 225 14.28 11.59 -4.44
N PRO A 226 14.10 12.07 -5.68
CA PRO A 226 14.99 11.75 -6.79
C PRO A 226 16.44 12.16 -6.45
N ASP A 227 17.41 11.26 -6.70
CA ASP A 227 18.82 11.51 -6.51
C ASP A 227 19.52 11.56 -7.88
N LEU A 228 19.73 12.77 -8.39
CA LEU A 228 20.35 13.01 -9.69
C LEU A 228 21.79 12.50 -9.75
N ALA A 229 22.53 12.62 -8.63
CA ALA A 229 23.94 12.24 -8.57
C ALA A 229 24.12 10.72 -8.60
N ARG A 230 23.22 9.97 -7.92
CA ARG A 230 23.25 8.51 -7.86
C ARG A 230 22.32 7.85 -8.89
N ARG A 231 21.59 8.64 -9.66
CA ARG A 231 20.62 8.19 -10.67
C ARG A 231 19.56 7.27 -10.03
N ILE A 232 18.96 7.72 -8.93
CA ILE A 232 17.88 7.00 -8.25
C ILE A 232 16.58 7.75 -8.50
N TRP A 233 15.68 7.11 -9.25
CA TRP A 233 14.39 7.62 -9.62
C TRP A 233 13.28 6.84 -8.90
N PRO A 234 12.10 7.42 -8.65
CA PRO A 234 10.95 6.68 -8.17
C PRO A 234 10.61 5.51 -9.11
N VAL A 235 10.02 4.46 -8.58
CA VAL A 235 9.47 3.37 -9.38
C VAL A 235 8.03 3.71 -9.73
N MET A 236 7.68 3.59 -10.99
CA MET A 236 6.32 3.79 -11.49
C MET A 236 5.87 2.60 -12.32
N VAL A 237 4.60 2.22 -12.15
CA VAL A 237 3.91 1.19 -12.93
C VAL A 237 2.64 1.80 -13.48
N VAL A 238 2.42 1.65 -14.77
CA VAL A 238 1.19 2.05 -15.46
C VAL A 238 0.38 0.80 -15.74
N VAL A 239 -0.93 0.87 -15.50
CA VAL A 239 -1.88 -0.19 -15.84
C VAL A 239 -3.01 0.38 -16.68
N THR A 240 -3.21 -0.19 -17.85
CA THR A 240 -4.27 0.17 -18.83
C THR A 240 -4.95 -1.09 -19.35
N SER A 241 -5.89 -0.96 -20.25
CA SER A 241 -6.46 -2.10 -20.99
C SER A 241 -5.41 -2.92 -21.77
N ALA A 242 -4.28 -2.31 -22.14
CA ALA A 242 -3.18 -2.97 -22.83
C ALA A 242 -2.29 -3.80 -21.88
N GLY A 243 -2.46 -3.63 -20.58
CA GLY A 243 -1.69 -4.36 -19.56
C GLY A 243 -1.00 -3.48 -18.52
N SER A 244 -0.29 -4.15 -17.61
CA SER A 244 0.59 -3.51 -16.63
C SER A 244 2.03 -3.48 -17.14
N SER A 245 2.71 -2.36 -16.97
CA SER A 245 4.11 -2.20 -17.37
C SER A 245 4.86 -1.26 -16.44
N ASP A 246 6.13 -1.59 -16.21
CA ASP A 246 7.05 -0.65 -15.58
C ASP A 246 7.25 0.53 -16.53
N VAL A 247 7.22 1.74 -15.96
CA VAL A 247 7.58 2.95 -16.72
C VAL A 247 9.10 2.95 -16.92
N PRO A 248 9.59 3.07 -18.16
CA PRO A 248 11.01 3.13 -18.45
C PRO A 248 11.70 4.27 -17.68
N GLU A 249 12.94 4.01 -17.21
CA GLU A 249 13.71 5.01 -16.44
C GLU A 249 13.83 6.36 -17.17
N ALA A 250 13.97 6.33 -18.51
CA ALA A 250 14.06 7.55 -19.31
C ALA A 250 12.79 8.42 -19.21
N GLU A 251 11.61 7.79 -19.18
CA GLU A 251 10.33 8.50 -19.04
C GLU A 251 10.14 9.04 -17.63
N VAL A 252 10.51 8.25 -16.61
CA VAL A 252 10.48 8.71 -15.20
C VAL A 252 11.43 9.89 -15.00
N THR A 253 12.64 9.82 -15.60
CA THR A 253 13.62 10.91 -15.58
C THR A 253 13.02 12.16 -16.23
N ALA A 254 12.42 12.04 -17.41
CA ALA A 254 11.81 13.19 -18.10
C ALA A 254 10.68 13.83 -17.28
N ALA A 255 9.85 13.01 -16.60
CA ALA A 255 8.81 13.52 -15.72
C ALA A 255 9.37 14.29 -14.51
N VAL A 256 10.45 13.78 -13.88
CA VAL A 256 11.14 14.46 -12.78
C VAL A 256 11.81 15.74 -13.24
N ASP A 257 12.52 15.71 -14.38
CA ASP A 257 13.22 16.88 -14.93
C ASP A 257 12.24 18.01 -15.27
N ALA A 258 11.07 17.68 -15.80
CA ALA A 258 10.01 18.65 -16.06
C ALA A 258 9.55 19.36 -14.78
N VAL A 259 9.36 18.61 -13.66
CA VAL A 259 8.99 19.18 -12.36
C VAL A 259 10.11 20.08 -11.82
N VAL A 260 11.36 19.62 -11.90
CA VAL A 260 12.52 20.39 -11.41
C VAL A 260 12.70 21.69 -12.20
N ALA A 261 12.52 21.62 -13.53
CA ALA A 261 12.63 22.81 -14.41
C ALA A 261 11.54 23.86 -14.11
N GLU A 262 10.29 23.43 -13.89
CA GLU A 262 9.19 24.31 -13.48
C GLU A 262 9.49 25.04 -12.15
N ARG A 263 10.06 24.33 -11.19
CA ARG A 263 10.43 24.89 -9.87
C ARG A 263 11.63 25.82 -9.96
N GLY A 264 12.64 25.46 -10.77
CA GLY A 264 13.84 26.30 -10.98
C GLY A 264 13.57 27.56 -11.83
N GLY A 265 12.55 27.57 -12.67
CA GLY A 265 12.14 28.73 -13.46
C GLY A 265 11.22 29.71 -12.73
N ALA A 266 10.73 29.36 -11.54
CA ALA A 266 9.90 30.20 -10.68
C ALA A 266 10.70 31.02 -9.63
N ALA A 267 12.02 30.85 -9.62
CA ALA A 267 12.96 31.64 -8.79
C ALA A 267 13.64 32.71 -9.64
#